data_a8eb0bd17e9420193517bf171ad75193
#
_entry.id   a8eb0bd17e9420193517bf171ad75193
#
_cell.length_a   1.000
_cell.length_b   1.000
_cell.length_c   1.000
_cell.angle_alpha   90.00
_cell.angle_beta   90.00
_cell.angle_gamma   90.00
#
_symmetry.space_group_name_H-M   'P 1'
#
loop_
_entity.id
_entity.type
_entity.pdbx_description
1 polymer ?
#
loop_
_entity_poly.entity_id
_entity_poly.type
_entity_poly.pdbx_seq_one_letter_code
_entity_poly.pdbx_strand_id
1 'polypeptide(L)'
;MRTSHRQIRKRILDAKSKITDEEFFSSRAYNGYLTDLAEAATKRYKRPLRVRVVADHDDETVAFTDYHGIYINACNHITWSFPSRLLRSMSLEGLNAHECGHNLFTDERIWHSYFAGLAKGKFYPKMPDGLDSMQKLYAKDILEALTDDTDTVPMQVIMSTAHALSNILEDGYVDARYSYEFPGSPAKGIALNNLRYADTMPEITEMINRKYYDHSIVVNLLIQYVRAHEVNNLSGYTGEFIDKLYEYIPWIDESVYDDDARSRCEAANRILVDLWPLMQRCFDALRDKQKQAQQQAQQSSQQTGKGGSGSGSGQPGSGNDDDDRSQQGQQTVEEDLSSQLPKAAANFTIKTKPVPSNGTFTPNPGQMNAIRAQVERVIAEETCRIAAHLTNNITSSGNGGVDQNSEYEGKDYEHAADDIERLLSSMAEEKVTEELEEELSEELSELFASEL
;
A
#
# COMPACT_ATOMS: atom_id res chain seq x y z
N MET A 1 -20.40 -31.05 -35.53
CA MET A 1 -20.83 -31.98 -34.44
C MET A 1 -21.85 -31.28 -33.53
N ARG A 2 -23.03 -31.83 -33.21
CA ARG A 2 -23.97 -31.18 -32.26
C ARG A 2 -23.48 -31.43 -30.82
N THR A 3 -22.85 -30.43 -30.22
CA THR A 3 -22.43 -30.48 -28.81
C THR A 3 -23.67 -30.42 -27.93
N SER A 4 -23.88 -31.43 -27.07
CA SER A 4 -25.07 -31.46 -26.21
C SER A 4 -24.93 -30.46 -25.05
N HIS A 5 -26.04 -29.92 -24.54
CA HIS A 5 -26.04 -29.05 -23.34
C HIS A 5 -25.27 -29.64 -22.14
N ARG A 6 -25.29 -30.95 -21.99
CA ARG A 6 -24.53 -31.65 -20.95
C ARG A 6 -23.02 -31.54 -21.15
N GLN A 7 -22.56 -31.60 -22.40
CA GLN A 7 -21.14 -31.47 -22.73
C GLN A 7 -20.68 -30.02 -22.53
N ILE A 8 -21.48 -29.04 -22.95
CA ILE A 8 -21.18 -27.61 -22.72
C ILE A 8 -21.05 -27.33 -21.22
N ARG A 9 -22.04 -27.78 -20.43
CA ARG A 9 -22.01 -27.61 -18.98
C ARG A 9 -20.80 -28.25 -18.32
N LYS A 10 -20.38 -29.42 -18.80
CA LYS A 10 -19.17 -30.06 -18.32
C LYS A 10 -17.92 -29.24 -18.67
N ARG A 11 -17.83 -28.74 -19.91
CA ARG A 11 -16.72 -27.86 -20.34
C ARG A 11 -16.61 -26.61 -19.46
N ILE A 12 -17.76 -25.96 -19.15
CA ILE A 12 -17.81 -24.78 -18.27
C ILE A 12 -17.28 -25.13 -16.89
N LEU A 13 -17.70 -26.25 -16.29
CA LEU A 13 -17.23 -26.67 -14.98
C LEU A 13 -15.72 -27.01 -15.00
N ASP A 14 -15.25 -27.68 -16.04
CA ASP A 14 -13.84 -28.03 -16.23
C ASP A 14 -12.98 -26.77 -16.46
N ALA A 15 -13.48 -25.80 -17.24
CA ALA A 15 -12.82 -24.52 -17.45
C ALA A 15 -12.73 -23.71 -16.15
N LYS A 16 -13.82 -23.63 -15.38
CA LYS A 16 -13.90 -22.94 -14.12
C LYS A 16 -12.88 -23.46 -13.10
N SER A 17 -12.70 -24.79 -13.03
CA SER A 17 -11.76 -25.41 -12.10
C SER A 17 -10.28 -25.15 -12.45
N LYS A 18 -10.00 -24.68 -13.66
CA LYS A 18 -8.63 -24.39 -14.15
C LYS A 18 -8.25 -22.92 -14.05
N ILE A 19 -9.21 -22.02 -13.82
CA ILE A 19 -8.93 -20.58 -13.69
C ILE A 19 -8.04 -20.37 -12.47
N THR A 20 -6.84 -19.84 -12.68
CA THR A 20 -5.90 -19.50 -11.59
C THR A 20 -6.33 -18.19 -10.90
N ASP A 21 -5.70 -17.84 -9.77
CA ASP A 21 -5.99 -16.58 -9.09
C ASP A 21 -5.46 -15.39 -9.89
N GLU A 22 -4.31 -15.54 -10.55
CA GLU A 22 -3.74 -14.52 -11.43
C GLU A 22 -4.67 -14.23 -12.60
N GLU A 23 -5.18 -15.29 -13.30
CA GLU A 23 -6.15 -15.14 -14.39
C GLU A 23 -7.44 -14.49 -13.89
N PHE A 24 -7.93 -14.90 -12.71
CA PHE A 24 -9.17 -14.39 -12.15
C PHE A 24 -9.07 -12.90 -11.82
N PHE A 25 -8.07 -12.50 -11.03
CA PHE A 25 -7.95 -11.12 -10.56
C PHE A 25 -7.54 -10.14 -11.68
N SER A 26 -6.78 -10.58 -12.68
CA SER A 26 -6.44 -9.74 -13.84
C SER A 26 -7.54 -9.71 -14.92
N SER A 27 -8.61 -10.49 -14.75
CA SER A 27 -9.70 -10.59 -15.73
C SER A 27 -10.46 -9.27 -15.92
N ARG A 28 -11.03 -9.11 -17.11
CA ARG A 28 -11.91 -7.98 -17.41
C ARG A 28 -13.15 -7.94 -16.49
N ALA A 29 -13.69 -9.11 -16.14
CA ALA A 29 -14.85 -9.22 -15.27
C ALA A 29 -14.52 -8.71 -13.85
N TYR A 30 -13.39 -9.11 -13.27
CA TYR A 30 -12.98 -8.66 -11.93
C TYR A 30 -12.61 -7.17 -11.92
N ASN A 31 -11.90 -6.69 -12.94
CA ASN A 31 -11.61 -5.26 -13.11
C ASN A 31 -12.90 -4.41 -13.23
N GLY A 32 -13.90 -4.93 -13.93
CA GLY A 32 -15.23 -4.32 -14.02
C GLY A 32 -15.92 -4.25 -12.67
N TYR A 33 -15.91 -5.35 -11.93
CA TYR A 33 -16.47 -5.42 -10.57
C TYR A 33 -15.87 -4.38 -9.61
N LEU A 34 -14.53 -4.28 -9.53
CA LEU A 34 -13.88 -3.26 -8.70
C LEU A 34 -14.13 -1.83 -9.21
N THR A 35 -14.23 -1.64 -10.54
CA THR A 35 -14.62 -0.35 -11.12
C THR A 35 -16.01 0.07 -10.70
N ASP A 36 -16.97 -0.84 -10.71
CA ASP A 36 -18.35 -0.57 -10.27
C ASP A 36 -18.38 -0.18 -8.78
N LEU A 37 -17.58 -0.83 -7.93
CA LEU A 37 -17.44 -0.44 -6.52
C LEU A 37 -16.85 0.97 -6.37
N ALA A 38 -15.80 1.29 -7.15
CA ALA A 38 -15.19 2.61 -7.14
C ALA A 38 -16.14 3.71 -7.63
N GLU A 39 -16.93 3.43 -8.68
CA GLU A 39 -17.97 4.35 -9.17
C GLU A 39 -19.05 4.59 -8.13
N ALA A 40 -19.52 3.53 -7.47
CA ALA A 40 -20.55 3.62 -6.43
C ALA A 40 -20.09 4.49 -5.25
N ALA A 41 -18.83 4.30 -4.79
CA ALA A 41 -18.25 5.08 -3.69
C ALA A 41 -17.98 6.54 -4.09
N THR A 42 -17.35 6.76 -5.25
CA THR A 42 -16.92 8.09 -5.68
C THR A 42 -18.00 8.88 -6.40
N LYS A 43 -19.10 8.25 -6.80
CA LYS A 43 -20.23 8.82 -7.61
C LYS A 43 -19.76 9.40 -8.94
N ARG A 44 -18.68 8.89 -9.50
CA ARG A 44 -18.06 9.37 -10.75
C ARG A 44 -18.64 8.67 -11.98
N TYR A 45 -19.94 8.70 -12.19
CA TYR A 45 -20.63 7.99 -13.29
C TYR A 45 -20.34 8.52 -14.71
N LYS A 46 -19.92 9.79 -14.84
CA LYS A 46 -19.62 10.38 -16.15
C LYS A 46 -18.16 10.21 -16.59
N ARG A 47 -17.26 10.08 -15.64
CA ARG A 47 -15.83 9.83 -15.82
C ARG A 47 -15.41 8.83 -14.76
N PRO A 48 -15.70 7.55 -14.99
CA PRO A 48 -15.45 6.53 -13.99
C PRO A 48 -13.97 6.47 -13.64
N LEU A 49 -13.72 6.22 -12.39
CA LEU A 49 -12.41 5.90 -11.86
C LEU A 49 -12.15 4.43 -12.21
N ARG A 50 -11.46 4.17 -13.31
CA ARG A 50 -11.22 2.81 -13.77
C ARG A 50 -10.23 2.10 -12.85
N VAL A 51 -10.58 0.90 -12.45
CA VAL A 51 -9.68 0.04 -11.68
C VAL A 51 -8.98 -0.93 -12.64
N ARG A 52 -7.68 -1.01 -12.52
CA ARG A 52 -6.83 -1.96 -13.24
C ARG A 52 -6.08 -2.83 -12.26
N VAL A 53 -6.43 -4.10 -12.23
CA VAL A 53 -5.71 -5.11 -11.48
C VAL A 53 -4.73 -5.81 -12.43
N VAL A 54 -3.49 -5.91 -12.02
CA VAL A 54 -2.44 -6.69 -12.67
C VAL A 54 -2.01 -7.82 -11.74
N ALA A 55 -1.45 -8.88 -12.28
CA ALA A 55 -0.86 -9.97 -11.51
C ALA A 55 0.61 -10.06 -11.87
N ASP A 56 1.46 -9.39 -11.11
CA ASP A 56 2.90 -9.33 -11.33
C ASP A 56 3.64 -9.62 -10.03
N HIS A 57 4.37 -10.72 -9.98
CA HIS A 57 5.14 -11.13 -8.80
C HIS A 57 6.47 -10.39 -8.65
N ASP A 58 6.94 -9.75 -9.71
CA ASP A 58 8.21 -9.01 -9.73
C ASP A 58 8.00 -7.53 -9.38
N ASP A 59 6.76 -7.03 -9.43
CA ASP A 59 6.41 -5.66 -9.05
C ASP A 59 6.09 -5.57 -7.55
N GLU A 60 6.87 -4.79 -6.82
CA GLU A 60 6.65 -4.53 -5.39
C GLU A 60 5.49 -3.56 -5.09
N THR A 61 4.92 -2.94 -6.12
CA THR A 61 3.79 -2.01 -5.97
C THR A 61 2.59 -2.74 -5.39
N VAL A 62 1.96 -2.19 -4.37
CA VAL A 62 0.74 -2.72 -3.77
C VAL A 62 -0.47 -2.19 -4.51
N ALA A 63 -0.71 -0.89 -4.42
CA ALA A 63 -1.75 -0.15 -5.11
C ALA A 63 -1.39 1.33 -5.18
N PHE A 64 -1.98 2.06 -6.10
CA PHE A 64 -1.94 3.52 -6.14
C PHE A 64 -3.06 4.09 -7.00
N THR A 65 -3.34 5.38 -6.81
CA THR A 65 -4.28 6.14 -7.66
C THR A 65 -3.61 7.36 -8.27
N ASP A 66 -4.05 7.73 -9.49
CA ASP A 66 -3.61 8.92 -10.22
C ASP A 66 -4.76 9.87 -10.59
N TYR A 67 -5.93 9.77 -9.97
CA TYR A 67 -7.22 10.44 -10.28
C TYR A 67 -7.94 9.96 -11.54
N HIS A 68 -7.26 9.33 -12.45
CA HIS A 68 -7.86 8.83 -13.67
C HIS A 68 -8.16 7.34 -13.55
N GLY A 69 -7.43 6.66 -12.67
CA GLY A 69 -7.57 5.26 -12.40
C GLY A 69 -7.00 4.85 -11.06
N ILE A 70 -7.31 3.63 -10.68
CA ILE A 70 -6.72 2.93 -9.56
C ILE A 70 -5.97 1.73 -10.13
N TYR A 71 -4.73 1.55 -9.70
CA TYR A 71 -3.87 0.43 -10.07
C TYR A 71 -3.63 -0.44 -8.85
N ILE A 72 -3.83 -1.74 -8.99
CA ILE A 72 -3.65 -2.71 -7.91
C ILE A 72 -2.86 -3.89 -8.45
N ASN A 73 -1.80 -4.29 -7.77
CA ASN A 73 -1.13 -5.55 -8.05
C ASN A 73 -1.73 -6.66 -7.19
N ALA A 74 -2.39 -7.63 -7.80
CA ALA A 74 -2.98 -8.76 -7.08
C ALA A 74 -1.93 -9.67 -6.42
N CYS A 75 -0.70 -9.69 -6.96
CA CYS A 75 0.41 -10.49 -6.45
C CYS A 75 1.26 -9.74 -5.42
N ASN A 76 0.81 -8.58 -4.92
CA ASN A 76 1.51 -7.86 -3.86
C ASN A 76 1.64 -8.71 -2.59
N HIS A 77 2.66 -8.43 -1.79
CA HIS A 77 3.03 -9.22 -0.61
C HIS A 77 1.92 -9.34 0.46
N ILE A 78 1.00 -8.36 0.55
CA ILE A 78 -0.13 -8.39 1.48
C ILE A 78 -1.20 -9.34 0.96
N THR A 79 -1.75 -9.07 -0.23
CA THR A 79 -2.83 -9.85 -0.84
C THR A 79 -2.41 -11.30 -1.06
N TRP A 80 -1.21 -11.52 -1.59
CA TRP A 80 -0.75 -12.88 -1.91
C TRP A 80 -0.44 -13.74 -0.69
N SER A 81 -0.24 -13.12 0.47
CA SER A 81 -0.06 -13.85 1.74
C SER A 81 -1.33 -14.52 2.25
N PHE A 82 -2.51 -14.15 1.76
CA PHE A 82 -3.76 -14.79 2.15
C PHE A 82 -3.94 -16.15 1.46
N PRO A 83 -4.46 -17.16 2.20
CA PRO A 83 -4.47 -18.55 1.73
C PRO A 83 -5.59 -18.86 0.74
N SER A 84 -6.60 -18.02 0.60
CA SER A 84 -7.75 -18.29 -0.26
C SER A 84 -8.07 -17.14 -1.21
N ARG A 85 -8.70 -17.48 -2.36
CA ARG A 85 -9.21 -16.51 -3.33
C ARG A 85 -10.17 -15.52 -2.70
N LEU A 86 -11.00 -15.97 -1.75
CA LEU A 86 -11.93 -15.12 -1.04
C LEU A 86 -11.22 -14.03 -0.25
N LEU A 87 -10.25 -14.40 0.60
CA LEU A 87 -9.49 -13.42 1.40
C LEU A 87 -8.65 -12.50 0.51
N ARG A 88 -8.11 -13.02 -0.60
CA ARG A 88 -7.43 -12.21 -1.61
C ARG A 88 -8.36 -11.21 -2.26
N SER A 89 -9.59 -11.62 -2.61
CA SER A 89 -10.61 -10.69 -3.15
C SER A 89 -10.98 -9.62 -2.13
N MET A 90 -11.22 -9.97 -0.87
CA MET A 90 -11.48 -9.01 0.19
C MET A 90 -10.32 -8.03 0.38
N SER A 91 -9.08 -8.51 0.27
CA SER A 91 -7.88 -7.67 0.30
C SER A 91 -7.87 -6.67 -0.86
N LEU A 92 -8.14 -7.11 -2.08
CA LEU A 92 -8.18 -6.25 -3.27
C LEU A 92 -9.33 -5.21 -3.20
N GLU A 93 -10.49 -5.60 -2.67
CA GLU A 93 -11.57 -4.66 -2.38
C GLU A 93 -11.15 -3.60 -1.35
N GLY A 94 -10.42 -4.01 -0.32
CA GLY A 94 -9.87 -3.10 0.68
C GLY A 94 -8.84 -2.14 0.11
N LEU A 95 -7.95 -2.60 -0.79
CA LEU A 95 -7.01 -1.72 -1.51
C LEU A 95 -7.75 -0.74 -2.41
N ASN A 96 -8.75 -1.22 -3.17
CA ASN A 96 -9.60 -0.35 -3.99
C ASN A 96 -10.32 0.70 -3.15
N ALA A 97 -10.83 0.34 -1.98
CA ALA A 97 -11.49 1.24 -1.05
C ALA A 97 -10.54 2.31 -0.50
N HIS A 98 -9.33 1.93 -0.12
CA HIS A 98 -8.27 2.83 0.33
C HIS A 98 -7.95 3.88 -0.75
N GLU A 99 -7.71 3.44 -1.99
CA GLU A 99 -7.42 4.34 -3.10
C GLU A 99 -8.62 5.25 -3.46
N CYS A 100 -9.85 4.74 -3.35
CA CYS A 100 -11.05 5.56 -3.44
C CYS A 100 -11.10 6.61 -2.33
N GLY A 101 -10.69 6.25 -1.12
CA GLY A 101 -10.63 7.15 0.03
C GLY A 101 -9.68 8.32 -0.21
N HIS A 102 -8.50 8.11 -0.77
CA HIS A 102 -7.61 9.19 -1.18
C HIS A 102 -8.27 10.12 -2.21
N ASN A 103 -8.96 9.55 -3.21
CA ASN A 103 -9.70 10.33 -4.19
C ASN A 103 -10.84 11.18 -3.60
N LEU A 104 -11.42 10.75 -2.47
CA LEU A 104 -12.53 11.43 -1.82
C LEU A 104 -12.10 12.43 -0.77
N PHE A 105 -11.10 12.10 0.04
CA PHE A 105 -10.88 12.75 1.33
C PHE A 105 -9.54 13.46 1.47
N THR A 106 -8.49 13.09 0.70
CA THR A 106 -7.19 13.74 0.79
C THR A 106 -7.21 15.17 0.29
N ASP A 107 -6.74 16.14 1.10
CA ASP A 107 -6.54 17.52 0.66
C ASP A 107 -5.08 17.77 0.26
N GLU A 108 -4.81 17.55 -1.04
CA GLU A 108 -3.47 17.74 -1.60
C GLU A 108 -2.91 19.14 -1.47
N ARG A 109 -3.76 20.16 -1.45
CA ARG A 109 -3.27 21.55 -1.34
C ARG A 109 -2.61 21.76 0.01
N ILE A 110 -3.17 21.14 1.06
CA ILE A 110 -2.57 21.14 2.40
C ILE A 110 -1.27 20.34 2.39
N TRP A 111 -1.26 19.20 1.75
CA TRP A 111 -0.09 18.33 1.60
C TRP A 111 1.06 19.05 0.88
N HIS A 112 0.77 19.64 -0.29
CA HIS A 112 1.74 20.45 -1.02
C HIS A 112 2.23 21.67 -0.20
N SER A 113 1.34 22.32 0.55
CA SER A 113 1.70 23.45 1.42
C SER A 113 2.64 23.02 2.54
N TYR A 114 2.44 21.82 3.09
CA TYR A 114 3.29 21.23 4.12
C TYR A 114 4.73 21.06 3.62
N PHE A 115 4.93 20.34 2.53
CA PHE A 115 6.27 20.10 1.97
C PHE A 115 6.91 21.36 1.41
N ALA A 116 6.14 22.24 0.77
CA ALA A 116 6.63 23.54 0.33
C ALA A 116 7.05 24.45 1.51
N GLY A 117 6.42 24.28 2.66
CA GLY A 117 6.82 24.94 3.90
C GLY A 117 8.16 24.42 4.39
N LEU A 118 8.30 23.10 4.58
CA LEU A 118 9.53 22.45 5.03
C LEU A 118 10.71 22.78 4.10
N ALA A 119 10.53 22.69 2.78
CA ALA A 119 11.56 23.06 1.81
C ALA A 119 12.03 24.53 1.90
N LYS A 120 11.28 25.39 2.57
CA LYS A 120 11.62 26.79 2.85
C LYS A 120 12.05 27.04 4.29
N GLY A 121 12.33 25.99 5.06
CA GLY A 121 12.67 26.06 6.47
C GLY A 121 11.52 26.62 7.33
N LYS A 122 10.28 26.19 7.06
CA LYS A 122 9.09 26.64 7.82
C LYS A 122 8.16 25.47 8.08
N PHE A 123 7.69 25.36 9.32
CA PHE A 123 6.58 24.48 9.63
C PHE A 123 5.25 24.99 9.07
N TYR A 124 4.43 24.09 8.59
CA TYR A 124 3.08 24.37 8.10
C TYR A 124 2.08 23.51 8.90
N PRO A 125 0.94 24.04 9.34
CA PRO A 125 0.46 25.42 9.13
C PRO A 125 1.17 26.47 9.98
N LYS A 126 1.81 26.06 11.07
CA LYS A 126 2.54 26.89 12.03
C LYS A 126 3.59 26.07 12.80
N MET A 127 4.41 26.76 13.59
CA MET A 127 5.26 26.11 14.60
C MET A 127 4.38 25.31 15.56
N PRO A 128 4.73 24.05 15.91
CA PRO A 128 3.96 23.26 16.89
C PRO A 128 3.78 24.00 18.22
N ASP A 129 2.59 23.93 18.77
CA ASP A 129 2.26 24.51 20.06
C ASP A 129 2.74 23.64 21.23
N GLY A 130 2.92 24.24 22.41
CA GLY A 130 3.22 23.51 23.66
C GLY A 130 4.63 22.91 23.73
N LEU A 131 5.55 23.32 22.84
CA LEU A 131 6.95 22.87 22.88
C LEU A 131 7.65 23.41 24.14
N ASP A 132 8.40 22.55 24.83
CA ASP A 132 9.29 22.95 25.91
C ASP A 132 10.54 23.69 25.38
N SER A 133 11.47 24.03 26.27
CA SER A 133 12.67 24.81 25.90
C SER A 133 13.62 24.02 24.99
N MET A 134 13.75 22.71 25.21
CA MET A 134 14.61 21.85 24.38
C MET A 134 13.97 21.58 23.01
N GLN A 135 12.69 21.28 22.99
CA GLN A 135 11.94 21.07 21.76
C GLN A 135 11.91 22.33 20.86
N LYS A 136 11.87 23.54 21.46
CA LYS A 136 12.02 24.78 20.70
C LYS A 136 13.41 24.92 20.07
N LEU A 137 14.47 24.45 20.74
CA LEU A 137 15.80 24.39 20.15
C LEU A 137 15.82 23.38 19.00
N TYR A 138 15.31 22.17 19.20
CA TYR A 138 15.19 21.15 18.15
C TYR A 138 14.42 21.65 16.93
N ALA A 139 13.32 22.32 17.13
CA ALA A 139 12.55 22.92 16.04
C ALA A 139 13.38 23.95 15.25
N LYS A 140 14.18 24.76 15.93
CA LYS A 140 15.09 25.71 15.28
C LYS A 140 16.18 24.99 14.49
N ASP A 141 16.84 23.99 15.08
CA ASP A 141 17.89 23.19 14.43
C ASP A 141 17.35 22.48 13.17
N ILE A 142 16.13 21.92 13.22
CA ILE A 142 15.45 21.32 12.06
C ILE A 142 15.29 22.35 10.95
N LEU A 143 14.78 23.55 11.25
CA LEU A 143 14.54 24.59 10.23
C LEU A 143 15.86 25.11 9.62
N GLU A 144 16.94 25.19 10.41
CA GLU A 144 18.28 25.53 9.94
C GLU A 144 18.83 24.41 9.03
N ALA A 145 18.70 23.15 9.44
CA ALA A 145 19.15 21.99 8.66
C ALA A 145 18.41 21.83 7.33
N LEU A 146 17.12 22.18 7.27
CA LEU A 146 16.32 22.15 6.03
C LEU A 146 16.80 23.16 4.97
N THR A 147 17.55 24.17 5.36
CA THR A 147 18.02 25.26 4.47
C THR A 147 19.55 25.30 4.36
N ASP A 148 20.24 24.32 4.93
CA ASP A 148 21.71 24.22 4.84
C ASP A 148 22.11 23.47 3.56
N ASP A 149 22.59 24.21 2.57
CA ASP A 149 23.09 23.65 1.30
C ASP A 149 24.49 23.01 1.43
N THR A 150 25.16 23.18 2.55
CA THR A 150 26.53 22.68 2.76
C THR A 150 26.56 21.23 3.25
N ASP A 151 25.54 20.79 4.00
CA ASP A 151 25.33 19.45 4.48
C ASP A 151 23.89 18.98 4.23
N THR A 152 23.72 18.20 3.17
CA THR A 152 22.38 17.77 2.73
C THR A 152 21.83 16.57 3.49
N VAL A 153 22.65 15.85 4.29
CA VAL A 153 22.24 14.64 5.02
C VAL A 153 21.13 14.93 6.03
N PRO A 154 21.23 15.93 6.91
CA PRO A 154 20.14 16.25 7.84
C PRO A 154 18.83 16.60 7.12
N MET A 155 18.89 17.39 6.04
CA MET A 155 17.71 17.72 5.23
C MET A 155 17.04 16.46 4.67
N GLN A 156 17.82 15.52 4.11
CA GLN A 156 17.28 14.26 3.56
C GLN A 156 16.60 13.41 4.64
N VAL A 157 17.22 13.27 5.82
CA VAL A 157 16.63 12.55 6.95
C VAL A 157 15.32 13.19 7.41
N ILE A 158 15.30 14.52 7.57
CA ILE A 158 14.10 15.27 7.97
C ILE A 158 13.00 15.07 6.94
N MET A 159 13.30 15.27 5.65
CA MET A 159 12.29 15.19 4.59
C MET A 159 11.74 13.75 4.43
N SER A 160 12.60 12.73 4.47
CA SER A 160 12.17 11.33 4.39
C SER A 160 11.30 10.96 5.60
N THR A 161 11.67 11.39 6.81
CA THR A 161 10.89 11.16 8.03
C THR A 161 9.55 11.90 7.97
N ALA A 162 9.55 13.18 7.56
CA ALA A 162 8.33 13.97 7.40
C ALA A 162 7.38 13.35 6.36
N HIS A 163 7.93 12.81 5.26
CA HIS A 163 7.17 12.09 4.24
C HIS A 163 6.50 10.84 4.81
N ALA A 164 7.26 10.01 5.53
CA ALA A 164 6.74 8.81 6.16
C ALA A 164 5.64 9.14 7.18
N LEU A 165 5.86 10.11 8.07
CA LEU A 165 4.88 10.54 9.07
C LEU A 165 3.60 11.07 8.43
N SER A 166 3.72 11.98 7.43
CA SER A 166 2.57 12.52 6.71
C SER A 166 1.74 11.43 6.06
N ASN A 167 2.40 10.48 5.42
CA ASN A 167 1.73 9.38 4.74
C ASN A 167 1.01 8.46 5.72
N ILE A 168 1.68 8.08 6.83
CA ILE A 168 1.09 7.24 7.88
C ILE A 168 -0.19 7.87 8.44
N LEU A 169 -0.14 9.17 8.74
CA LEU A 169 -1.29 9.88 9.32
C LEU A 169 -2.42 10.08 8.30
N GLU A 170 -2.08 10.35 7.03
CA GLU A 170 -3.08 10.50 5.97
C GLU A 170 -3.75 9.16 5.64
N ASP A 171 -2.99 8.07 5.52
CA ASP A 171 -3.52 6.72 5.31
C ASP A 171 -4.46 6.32 6.47
N GLY A 172 -4.04 6.58 7.71
CA GLY A 172 -4.88 6.33 8.88
C GLY A 172 -6.20 7.09 8.83
N TYR A 173 -6.16 8.37 8.47
CA TYR A 173 -7.37 9.19 8.29
C TYR A 173 -8.25 8.66 7.17
N VAL A 174 -7.67 8.37 6.01
CA VAL A 174 -8.41 7.87 4.84
C VAL A 174 -9.11 6.57 5.16
N ASP A 175 -8.43 5.63 5.80
CA ASP A 175 -8.98 4.34 6.22
C ASP A 175 -10.11 4.51 7.24
N ALA A 176 -9.92 5.34 8.25
CA ALA A 176 -10.92 5.62 9.27
C ALA A 176 -12.13 6.33 8.65
N ARG A 177 -11.90 7.32 7.80
CA ARG A 177 -12.95 8.09 7.15
C ARG A 177 -13.75 7.25 6.17
N TYR A 178 -13.08 6.46 5.33
CA TYR A 178 -13.74 5.58 4.38
C TYR A 178 -14.59 4.52 5.11
N SER A 179 -14.04 3.90 6.15
CA SER A 179 -14.74 2.91 6.96
C SER A 179 -15.95 3.49 7.70
N TYR A 180 -15.89 4.76 8.07
CA TYR A 180 -17.03 5.47 8.68
C TYR A 180 -18.16 5.72 7.68
N GLU A 181 -17.83 6.17 6.46
CA GLU A 181 -18.82 6.45 5.41
C GLU A 181 -19.37 5.17 4.75
N PHE A 182 -18.55 4.12 4.64
CA PHE A 182 -18.85 2.87 3.96
C PHE A 182 -18.54 1.65 4.84
N PRO A 183 -19.31 1.41 5.90
CA PRO A 183 -18.96 0.40 6.93
C PRO A 183 -19.19 -1.07 6.48
N GLY A 184 -19.42 -1.33 5.20
CA GLY A 184 -19.68 -2.65 4.63
C GLY A 184 -18.40 -3.46 4.32
N SER A 185 -18.49 -4.29 3.27
CA SER A 185 -17.39 -5.14 2.79
C SER A 185 -16.08 -4.38 2.55
N PRO A 186 -16.07 -3.16 1.95
CA PRO A 186 -14.83 -2.43 1.73
C PRO A 186 -14.09 -2.07 3.03
N ALA A 187 -14.82 -1.67 4.08
CA ALA A 187 -14.21 -1.37 5.38
C ALA A 187 -13.56 -2.62 6.02
N LYS A 188 -14.16 -3.80 5.81
CA LYS A 188 -13.58 -5.07 6.25
C LYS A 188 -12.31 -5.41 5.47
N GLY A 189 -12.31 -5.15 4.16
CA GLY A 189 -11.12 -5.31 3.32
C GLY A 189 -9.96 -4.39 3.76
N ILE A 190 -10.24 -3.12 4.09
CA ILE A 190 -9.26 -2.20 4.67
C ILE A 190 -8.70 -2.78 5.99
N ALA A 191 -9.57 -3.18 6.91
CA ALA A 191 -9.15 -3.73 8.20
C ALA A 191 -8.34 -5.02 8.04
N LEU A 192 -8.72 -5.90 7.09
CA LEU A 192 -7.99 -7.11 6.74
C LEU A 192 -6.54 -6.80 6.31
N ASN A 193 -6.39 -5.83 5.41
CA ASN A 193 -5.09 -5.41 4.92
C ASN A 193 -4.24 -4.78 6.02
N ASN A 194 -4.84 -3.93 6.85
CA ASN A 194 -4.16 -3.25 7.94
C ASN A 194 -3.63 -4.23 9.00
N LEU A 195 -4.44 -5.20 9.41
CA LEU A 195 -4.01 -6.26 10.32
C LEU A 195 -2.86 -7.07 9.69
N ARG A 196 -3.02 -7.47 8.43
CA ARG A 196 -1.99 -8.27 7.75
C ARG A 196 -0.69 -7.50 7.55
N TYR A 197 -0.78 -6.22 7.21
CA TYR A 197 0.38 -5.36 7.08
C TYR A 197 1.13 -5.26 8.41
N ALA A 198 0.44 -5.02 9.52
CA ALA A 198 1.03 -4.96 10.84
C ALA A 198 1.72 -6.29 11.25
N ASP A 199 1.07 -7.43 10.95
CA ASP A 199 1.65 -8.77 11.19
C ASP A 199 2.95 -9.02 10.42
N THR A 200 3.11 -8.43 9.25
CA THR A 200 4.31 -8.59 8.40
C THR A 200 5.43 -7.64 8.77
N MET A 201 5.16 -6.61 9.57
CA MET A 201 6.16 -5.66 10.02
C MET A 201 7.15 -6.32 10.99
N PRO A 202 8.44 -5.95 10.94
CA PRO A 202 9.43 -6.53 11.82
C PRO A 202 9.16 -6.16 13.28
N GLU A 203 9.49 -7.07 14.19
CA GLU A 203 9.46 -6.84 15.62
C GLU A 203 10.55 -5.81 16.04
N ILE A 204 10.33 -5.13 17.17
CA ILE A 204 11.25 -4.10 17.68
C ILE A 204 12.68 -4.63 17.84
N THR A 205 12.84 -5.80 18.47
CA THR A 205 14.18 -6.40 18.68
C THR A 205 14.81 -6.86 17.37
N GLU A 206 14.00 -7.23 16.38
CA GLU A 206 14.48 -7.55 15.04
C GLU A 206 15.02 -6.30 14.34
N MET A 207 14.31 -5.17 14.40
CA MET A 207 14.77 -3.89 13.86
C MET A 207 16.07 -3.44 14.51
N ILE A 208 16.18 -3.56 15.84
CA ILE A 208 17.41 -3.26 16.59
C ILE A 208 18.58 -4.15 16.11
N ASN A 209 18.35 -5.47 15.98
CA ASN A 209 19.35 -6.42 15.54
C ASN A 209 19.80 -6.19 14.10
N ARG A 210 18.86 -5.77 13.23
CA ARG A 210 19.13 -5.36 11.84
C ARG A 210 19.75 -3.98 11.73
N LYS A 211 19.98 -3.29 12.86
CA LYS A 211 20.59 -1.95 12.94
C LYS A 211 19.80 -0.88 12.17
N TYR A 212 18.48 -0.92 12.29
CA TYR A 212 17.66 0.18 11.83
C TYR A 212 18.05 1.47 12.57
N TYR A 213 17.93 2.60 11.91
CA TYR A 213 18.12 3.88 12.56
C TYR A 213 17.04 4.09 13.63
N ASP A 214 17.40 4.68 14.74
CA ASP A 214 16.54 4.79 15.91
C ASP A 214 15.21 5.48 15.61
N HIS A 215 15.23 6.57 14.83
CA HIS A 215 13.99 7.23 14.38
C HIS A 215 13.17 6.34 13.44
N SER A 216 13.80 5.52 12.59
CA SER A 216 13.11 4.59 11.69
C SER A 216 12.37 3.50 12.48
N ILE A 217 12.95 3.01 13.60
CA ILE A 217 12.26 2.07 14.49
C ILE A 217 10.97 2.69 14.99
N VAL A 218 11.02 3.91 15.53
CA VAL A 218 9.81 4.59 16.03
C VAL A 218 8.77 4.79 14.93
N VAL A 219 9.18 5.23 13.73
CA VAL A 219 8.26 5.41 12.59
C VAL A 219 7.61 4.09 12.17
N ASN A 220 8.35 2.96 12.23
CA ASN A 220 7.77 1.63 11.99
C ASN A 220 6.76 1.20 13.07
N LEU A 221 6.94 1.62 14.32
CA LEU A 221 5.93 1.41 15.36
C LEU A 221 4.69 2.27 15.15
N LEU A 222 4.86 3.50 14.67
CA LEU A 222 3.74 4.41 14.38
C LEU A 222 2.83 3.84 13.29
N ILE A 223 3.36 3.31 12.20
CA ILE A 223 2.51 2.73 11.15
C ILE A 223 1.78 1.48 11.64
N GLN A 224 2.42 0.63 12.45
CA GLN A 224 1.76 -0.53 13.04
C GLN A 224 0.59 -0.08 13.93
N TYR A 225 0.80 0.91 14.79
CA TYR A 225 -0.25 1.46 15.64
C TYR A 225 -1.39 2.08 14.83
N VAL A 226 -1.08 2.92 13.85
CA VAL A 226 -2.10 3.57 13.02
C VAL A 226 -2.94 2.54 12.27
N ARG A 227 -2.32 1.49 11.76
CA ARG A 227 -3.02 0.44 11.00
C ARG A 227 -3.79 -0.54 11.88
N ALA A 228 -3.18 -1.06 12.95
CA ALA A 228 -3.75 -2.15 13.75
C ALA A 228 -4.08 -1.78 15.20
N HIS A 229 -3.69 -0.59 15.68
CA HIS A 229 -3.70 -0.18 17.09
C HIS A 229 -2.90 -1.12 18.00
N GLU A 230 -2.02 -1.90 17.41
CA GLU A 230 -1.12 -2.84 18.05
C GLU A 230 0.26 -2.68 17.44
N VAL A 231 1.28 -3.12 18.17
CA VAL A 231 2.65 -3.16 17.67
C VAL A 231 3.25 -4.54 17.87
N ASN A 232 4.06 -4.96 16.94
CA ASN A 232 4.73 -6.25 17.01
C ASN A 232 5.88 -6.19 18.02
N ASN A 233 5.58 -6.60 19.25
CA ASN A 233 6.51 -6.60 20.40
C ASN A 233 6.46 -7.94 21.15
N LEU A 234 6.67 -9.04 20.43
CA LEU A 234 6.60 -10.40 20.99
C LEU A 234 7.69 -10.67 22.03
N SER A 235 8.85 -10.01 21.91
CA SER A 235 9.94 -10.08 22.87
C SER A 235 9.67 -9.34 24.19
N GLY A 236 8.62 -8.52 24.26
CA GLY A 236 8.32 -7.69 25.43
C GLY A 236 9.35 -6.58 25.64
N TYR A 237 9.87 -6.01 24.56
CA TYR A 237 10.79 -4.86 24.65
C TYR A 237 10.15 -3.72 25.42
N THR A 238 10.92 -3.16 26.35
CA THR A 238 10.60 -1.93 27.10
C THR A 238 11.74 -0.93 26.94
N GLY A 239 11.44 0.32 26.68
CA GLY A 239 12.46 1.37 26.55
C GLY A 239 12.06 2.47 25.58
N GLU A 240 13.05 3.29 25.20
CA GLU A 240 12.88 4.57 24.52
C GLU A 240 11.89 4.52 23.32
N PHE A 241 11.95 3.49 22.47
CA PHE A 241 11.13 3.44 21.28
C PHE A 241 9.64 3.24 21.58
N ILE A 242 9.31 2.37 22.54
CA ILE A 242 7.93 2.16 23.01
C ILE A 242 7.44 3.36 23.78
N ASP A 243 8.28 3.97 24.63
CA ASP A 243 7.93 5.15 25.40
C ASP A 243 7.55 6.30 24.47
N LYS A 244 8.33 6.50 23.39
CA LYS A 244 8.02 7.48 22.34
C LYS A 244 6.68 7.20 21.64
N LEU A 245 6.40 5.95 21.29
CA LEU A 245 5.11 5.59 20.71
C LEU A 245 3.96 6.01 21.63
N TYR A 246 4.02 5.67 22.92
CA TYR A 246 2.97 6.01 23.88
C TYR A 246 2.79 7.53 24.05
N GLU A 247 3.85 8.31 23.97
CA GLU A 247 3.79 9.77 23.98
C GLU A 247 3.05 10.32 22.74
N TYR A 248 3.17 9.65 21.59
CA TYR A 248 2.61 10.13 20.32
C TYR A 248 1.17 9.70 20.06
N ILE A 249 0.70 8.62 20.68
CA ILE A 249 -0.66 8.09 20.50
C ILE A 249 -1.74 9.18 20.58
N PRO A 250 -1.76 10.07 21.61
CA PRO A 250 -2.79 11.11 21.69
C PRO A 250 -2.79 12.08 20.49
N TRP A 251 -1.60 12.40 19.94
CA TRP A 251 -1.49 13.31 18.80
C TRP A 251 -1.91 12.63 17.50
N ILE A 252 -1.58 11.33 17.38
CA ILE A 252 -2.00 10.50 16.27
C ILE A 252 -3.52 10.38 16.23
N ASP A 253 -4.13 9.96 17.34
CA ASP A 253 -5.57 9.74 17.42
C ASP A 253 -6.36 11.03 17.19
N GLU A 254 -5.92 12.15 17.75
CA GLU A 254 -6.54 13.45 17.50
C GLU A 254 -6.49 13.81 16.00
N SER A 255 -5.36 13.60 15.34
CA SER A 255 -5.16 14.01 13.94
C SER A 255 -5.78 13.06 12.92
N VAL A 256 -5.75 11.76 13.18
CA VAL A 256 -6.31 10.72 12.29
C VAL A 256 -7.83 10.78 12.25
N TYR A 257 -8.44 11.19 13.36
CA TYR A 257 -9.91 11.32 13.44
C TYR A 257 -10.42 12.75 13.23
N ASP A 258 -9.58 13.67 12.71
CA ASP A 258 -9.98 15.04 12.37
C ASP A 258 -10.09 15.22 10.84
N ASP A 259 -11.18 15.85 10.41
CA ASP A 259 -11.41 16.19 8.98
C ASP A 259 -10.45 17.27 8.46
N ASP A 260 -9.85 18.08 9.35
CA ASP A 260 -8.89 19.10 8.95
C ASP A 260 -7.50 18.49 8.70
N ALA A 261 -7.09 18.42 7.45
CA ALA A 261 -5.77 17.91 7.08
C ALA A 261 -4.59 18.65 7.76
N ARG A 262 -4.81 19.88 8.25
CA ARG A 262 -3.80 20.63 9.00
C ARG A 262 -3.48 20.01 10.35
N SER A 263 -4.43 19.34 10.99
CA SER A 263 -4.20 18.59 12.23
C SER A 263 -3.15 17.50 12.04
N ARG A 264 -3.19 16.79 10.91
CA ARG A 264 -2.17 15.79 10.55
C ARG A 264 -0.79 16.41 10.31
N CYS A 265 -0.73 17.59 9.66
CA CYS A 265 0.52 18.32 9.52
C CYS A 265 1.08 18.78 10.88
N GLU A 266 0.23 19.25 11.80
CA GLU A 266 0.63 19.65 13.15
C GLU A 266 1.14 18.47 13.97
N ALA A 267 0.47 17.31 13.92
CA ALA A 267 0.93 16.08 14.53
C ALA A 267 2.27 15.61 13.96
N ALA A 268 2.41 15.57 12.63
CA ALA A 268 3.67 15.22 11.96
C ALA A 268 4.82 16.14 12.38
N ASN A 269 4.60 17.46 12.43
CA ASN A 269 5.61 18.42 12.88
C ASN A 269 6.02 18.20 14.33
N ARG A 270 5.05 17.92 15.20
CA ARG A 270 5.31 17.70 16.62
C ARG A 270 6.13 16.45 16.86
N ILE A 271 5.77 15.35 16.18
CA ILE A 271 6.53 14.10 16.19
C ILE A 271 7.93 14.31 15.61
N LEU A 272 8.05 15.03 14.48
CA LEU A 272 9.33 15.32 13.84
C LEU A 272 10.29 16.06 14.78
N VAL A 273 9.78 17.09 15.51
CA VAL A 273 10.58 17.85 16.49
C VAL A 273 11.03 16.95 17.62
N ASP A 274 10.17 16.08 18.12
CA ASP A 274 10.51 15.19 19.23
C ASP A 274 11.43 14.03 18.81
N LEU A 275 11.40 13.61 17.55
CA LEU A 275 12.31 12.62 16.97
C LEU A 275 13.69 13.18 16.65
N TRP A 276 13.91 14.50 16.70
CA TRP A 276 15.16 15.12 16.29
C TRP A 276 16.40 14.48 16.93
N PRO A 277 16.47 14.22 18.24
CA PRO A 277 17.64 13.56 18.85
C PRO A 277 17.91 12.17 18.30
N LEU A 278 16.87 11.42 17.92
CA LEU A 278 17.03 10.09 17.32
C LEU A 278 17.49 10.18 15.87
N MET A 279 17.03 11.17 15.11
CA MET A 279 17.50 11.41 13.75
C MET A 279 18.98 11.80 13.73
N GLN A 280 19.42 12.63 14.64
CA GLN A 280 20.84 13.04 14.74
C GLN A 280 21.81 11.86 14.90
N ARG A 281 21.37 10.77 15.54
CA ARG A 281 22.21 9.57 15.77
C ARG A 281 22.66 8.88 14.48
N CYS A 282 21.96 9.06 13.36
CA CYS A 282 22.33 8.44 12.08
C CYS A 282 23.13 9.35 11.14
N PHE A 283 23.28 10.65 11.42
CA PHE A 283 23.87 11.59 10.48
C PHE A 283 25.32 11.26 10.10
N ASP A 284 26.17 10.89 11.06
CA ASP A 284 27.56 10.58 10.75
C ASP A 284 27.70 9.31 9.91
N ALA A 285 26.90 8.28 10.21
CA ALA A 285 26.89 7.06 9.41
C ALA A 285 26.43 7.32 7.97
N LEU A 286 25.42 8.18 7.78
CA LEU A 286 24.93 8.56 6.47
C LEU A 286 25.91 9.45 5.69
N ARG A 287 26.59 10.40 6.36
CA ARG A 287 27.68 11.19 5.76
C ARG A 287 28.82 10.32 5.26
N ASP A 288 29.18 9.30 6.02
CA ASP A 288 30.22 8.37 5.61
C ASP A 288 29.81 7.52 4.41
N LYS A 289 28.56 7.03 4.37
CA LYS A 289 27.99 6.34 3.20
C LYS A 289 27.99 7.25 1.96
N GLN A 290 27.52 8.49 2.10
CA GLN A 290 27.52 9.48 1.03
C GLN A 290 28.93 9.71 0.45
N LYS A 291 29.95 9.89 1.32
CA LYS A 291 31.33 10.06 0.89
C LYS A 291 31.87 8.82 0.17
N GLN A 292 31.55 7.62 0.66
CA GLN A 292 31.98 6.36 0.02
C GLN A 292 31.35 6.20 -1.37
N ALA A 293 30.06 6.50 -1.53
CA ALA A 293 29.39 6.47 -2.82
C ALA A 293 30.01 7.45 -3.83
N GLN A 294 30.32 8.68 -3.39
CA GLN A 294 31.01 9.68 -4.22
C GLN A 294 32.42 9.23 -4.63
N GLN A 295 33.17 8.58 -3.75
CA GLN A 295 34.49 8.03 -4.07
C GLN A 295 34.44 6.88 -5.07
N GLN A 296 33.46 5.97 -4.95
CA GLN A 296 33.25 4.88 -5.89
C GLN A 296 32.87 5.40 -7.29
N ALA A 297 32.04 6.43 -7.37
CA ALA A 297 31.72 7.10 -8.63
C ALA A 297 32.97 7.72 -9.29
N GLN A 298 33.87 8.29 -8.50
CA GLN A 298 35.13 8.82 -9.02
C GLN A 298 36.06 7.73 -9.58
N GLN A 299 36.13 6.57 -8.96
CA GLN A 299 36.98 5.46 -9.40
C GLN A 299 36.43 4.80 -10.67
N SER A 300 35.10 4.65 -10.81
CA SER A 300 34.48 4.08 -11.99
C SER A 300 34.63 4.97 -13.23
N SER A 301 34.55 6.29 -13.07
CA SER A 301 34.74 7.25 -14.16
C SER A 301 36.21 7.31 -14.66
N GLN A 302 37.20 7.01 -13.81
CA GLN A 302 38.60 6.96 -14.22
C GLN A 302 38.97 5.66 -14.94
N GLN A 303 38.22 4.56 -14.71
CA GLN A 303 38.47 3.27 -15.34
C GLN A 303 37.89 3.19 -16.77
N THR A 304 36.83 3.91 -17.08
CA THR A 304 36.25 4.00 -18.42
C THR A 304 37.02 4.93 -19.38
N GLY A 305 37.89 5.79 -18.87
CA GLY A 305 38.72 6.70 -19.68
C GLY A 305 39.98 6.10 -20.28
N LYS A 306 40.33 4.81 -20.04
CA LYS A 306 41.61 4.19 -20.46
C LYS A 306 41.51 3.15 -21.59
N GLY A 307 40.43 3.10 -22.33
CA GLY A 307 40.26 2.13 -23.41
C GLY A 307 39.57 2.73 -24.63
N GLY A 308 40.30 3.39 -25.52
CA GLY A 308 39.72 3.76 -26.82
C GLY A 308 40.40 4.94 -27.50
N SER A 309 41.56 4.70 -28.10
CA SER A 309 42.13 5.59 -29.12
C SER A 309 41.23 5.55 -30.37
N GLY A 310 40.31 6.51 -30.49
CA GLY A 310 39.46 6.73 -31.65
C GLY A 310 39.41 8.22 -31.98
N SER A 311 40.12 8.61 -33.05
CA SER A 311 40.14 9.96 -33.59
C SER A 311 38.73 10.39 -34.03
N GLY A 312 38.14 11.36 -33.34
CA GLY A 312 36.91 12.03 -33.72
C GLY A 312 36.91 13.44 -33.15
N SER A 313 37.07 14.43 -34.02
CA SER A 313 36.98 15.85 -33.68
C SER A 313 35.56 16.24 -33.28
N GLY A 314 35.30 16.40 -31.98
CA GLY A 314 34.06 16.93 -31.42
C GLY A 314 34.37 17.92 -30.31
N GLN A 315 33.80 19.08 -30.41
CA GLN A 315 33.87 20.25 -29.58
C GLN A 315 33.69 19.94 -28.08
N PRO A 316 34.46 20.52 -27.15
CA PRO A 316 34.27 20.28 -25.72
C PRO A 316 33.01 20.94 -25.23
N GLY A 317 31.99 20.11 -24.92
CA GLY A 317 30.84 20.54 -24.12
C GLY A 317 31.29 20.55 -22.66
N SER A 318 31.27 21.70 -22.03
CA SER A 318 31.40 21.93 -20.61
C SER A 318 30.17 21.31 -19.93
N GLY A 319 30.21 20.05 -19.56
CA GLY A 319 29.20 19.37 -18.74
C GLY A 319 29.69 19.28 -17.31
N ASN A 320 28.85 19.70 -16.38
CA ASN A 320 29.05 19.70 -14.93
C ASN A 320 29.25 18.29 -14.37
N ASP A 321 30.48 17.81 -14.35
CA ASP A 321 30.85 16.53 -13.71
C ASP A 321 30.61 16.52 -12.17
N ASP A 322 30.51 17.70 -11.55
CA ASP A 322 30.27 17.83 -10.11
C ASP A 322 28.79 17.67 -9.71
N ASP A 323 27.85 18.00 -10.60
CA ASP A 323 26.40 17.82 -10.36
C ASP A 323 25.99 16.34 -10.37
N ASP A 324 26.55 15.53 -11.28
CA ASP A 324 26.26 14.08 -11.33
C ASP A 324 26.78 13.33 -10.08
N ARG A 325 27.90 13.79 -9.51
CA ARG A 325 28.52 13.18 -8.31
C ARG A 325 27.74 13.50 -7.04
N SER A 326 27.24 14.73 -6.93
CA SER A 326 26.40 15.12 -5.81
C SER A 326 25.05 14.39 -5.84
N GLN A 327 24.47 14.18 -7.01
CA GLN A 327 23.24 13.42 -7.19
C GLN A 327 23.38 11.95 -6.79
N GLN A 328 24.46 11.28 -7.16
CA GLN A 328 24.68 9.87 -6.81
C GLN A 328 24.88 9.65 -5.29
N GLY A 329 25.57 10.57 -4.61
CA GLY A 329 25.68 10.52 -3.16
C GLY A 329 24.35 10.78 -2.44
N GLN A 330 23.51 11.66 -2.95
CA GLN A 330 22.16 11.93 -2.44
C GLN A 330 21.24 10.72 -2.63
N GLN A 331 21.25 10.11 -3.81
CA GLN A 331 20.48 8.93 -4.13
C GLN A 331 20.79 7.75 -3.19
N THR A 332 22.08 7.55 -2.84
CA THR A 332 22.50 6.48 -1.91
C THR A 332 21.91 6.68 -0.52
N VAL A 333 21.82 7.92 -0.02
CA VAL A 333 21.22 8.22 1.29
C VAL A 333 19.72 8.01 1.25
N GLU A 334 19.05 8.44 0.18
CA GLU A 334 17.61 8.22 0.00
C GLU A 334 17.26 6.74 -0.08
N GLU A 335 18.02 5.94 -0.81
CA GLU A 335 17.83 4.49 -0.92
C GLU A 335 18.01 3.81 0.45
N ASP A 336 19.01 4.20 1.23
CA ASP A 336 19.26 3.65 2.57
C ASP A 336 18.13 3.99 3.55
N LEU A 337 17.65 5.22 3.56
CA LEU A 337 16.52 5.66 4.36
C LEU A 337 15.22 4.98 3.94
N SER A 338 14.96 4.90 2.64
CA SER A 338 13.74 4.27 2.10
C SER A 338 13.69 2.76 2.35
N SER A 339 14.84 2.11 2.54
CA SER A 339 14.90 0.69 2.91
C SER A 339 14.45 0.41 4.35
N GLN A 340 14.49 1.41 5.22
CA GLN A 340 14.18 1.27 6.65
C GLN A 340 12.92 2.00 7.08
N LEU A 341 12.48 3.00 6.33
CA LEU A 341 11.21 3.68 6.58
C LEU A 341 10.06 2.96 5.89
N PRO A 342 8.85 2.99 6.44
CA PRO A 342 7.68 2.49 5.74
C PRO A 342 7.55 3.17 4.38
N LYS A 343 7.34 2.36 3.33
CA LYS A 343 7.17 2.91 1.98
C LYS A 343 5.92 3.79 1.96
N ALA A 344 6.10 5.06 1.65
CA ALA A 344 4.98 5.96 1.39
C ALA A 344 4.22 5.45 0.15
N ALA A 345 2.91 5.42 0.20
CA ALA A 345 2.11 5.23 -1.00
C ALA A 345 2.51 6.29 -2.04
N ALA A 346 2.58 5.89 -3.30
CA ALA A 346 3.24 6.61 -4.38
C ALA A 346 2.86 8.10 -4.48
N ASN A 347 3.78 8.87 -5.05
CA ASN A 347 3.67 10.28 -5.37
C ASN A 347 2.26 10.70 -5.79
N PHE A 348 1.55 11.37 -4.90
CA PHE A 348 0.25 11.95 -5.20
C PHE A 348 0.41 13.15 -6.13
N THR A 349 0.01 13.01 -7.36
CA THR A 349 -0.15 14.15 -8.30
C THR A 349 -1.62 14.56 -8.42
N ILE A 350 -2.30 14.63 -7.31
CA ILE A 350 -3.73 14.79 -7.28
C ILE A 350 -4.15 16.29 -7.29
N LYS A 351 -5.00 16.74 -8.22
CA LYS A 351 -5.43 18.14 -8.39
C LYS A 351 -6.92 18.38 -8.09
N THR A 352 -7.55 17.61 -7.21
CA THR A 352 -8.96 17.82 -6.91
C THR A 352 -9.19 18.48 -5.55
N LYS A 353 -10.37 19.00 -5.37
CA LYS A 353 -10.82 19.42 -4.05
C LYS A 353 -11.38 18.20 -3.34
N PRO A 354 -11.08 18.00 -2.05
CA PRO A 354 -11.76 16.98 -1.27
C PRO A 354 -13.28 17.19 -1.34
N VAL A 355 -14.02 16.10 -1.29
CA VAL A 355 -15.48 16.18 -1.21
C VAL A 355 -15.83 16.83 0.13
N PRO A 356 -16.60 17.93 0.16
CA PRO A 356 -17.00 18.54 1.42
C PRO A 356 -17.70 17.51 2.28
N SER A 357 -17.25 17.34 3.52
CA SER A 357 -17.97 16.54 4.49
C SER A 357 -19.34 17.15 4.75
N ASN A 358 -20.41 16.41 4.48
CA ASN A 358 -21.79 16.84 4.77
C ASN A 358 -22.20 16.52 6.22
N GLY A 359 -21.30 15.99 7.03
CA GLY A 359 -21.54 15.61 8.42
C GLY A 359 -20.29 15.80 9.26
N THR A 360 -20.49 15.94 10.55
CA THR A 360 -19.39 15.85 11.50
C THR A 360 -18.84 14.43 11.48
N PHE A 361 -17.62 14.26 11.05
CA PHE A 361 -16.87 13.04 11.26
C PHE A 361 -16.68 12.91 12.77
N THR A 362 -17.41 11.99 13.36
CA THR A 362 -17.31 11.70 14.78
C THR A 362 -16.48 10.45 14.92
N PRO A 363 -15.20 10.57 15.32
CA PRO A 363 -14.33 9.40 15.47
C PRO A 363 -14.97 8.42 16.45
N ASN A 364 -15.10 7.19 16.02
CA ASN A 364 -15.59 6.12 16.87
C ASN A 364 -14.58 4.95 16.86
N PRO A 365 -13.57 5.00 17.74
CA PRO A 365 -12.61 3.91 17.89
C PRO A 365 -13.28 2.56 18.14
N GLY A 366 -14.45 2.56 18.81
CA GLY A 366 -15.25 1.36 19.02
C GLY A 366 -15.78 0.73 17.73
N GLN A 367 -16.11 1.54 16.72
CA GLN A 367 -16.53 1.03 15.41
C GLN A 367 -15.38 0.35 14.67
N MET A 368 -14.18 0.94 14.67
CA MET A 368 -12.99 0.34 14.07
C MET A 368 -12.61 -0.97 14.76
N ASN A 369 -12.65 -1.00 16.09
CA ASN A 369 -12.40 -2.23 16.85
C ASN A 369 -13.46 -3.32 16.57
N ALA A 370 -14.72 -2.94 16.38
CA ALA A 370 -15.79 -3.89 16.01
C ALA A 370 -15.56 -4.46 14.60
N ILE A 371 -15.12 -3.65 13.64
CA ILE A 371 -14.79 -4.11 12.29
C ILE A 371 -13.61 -5.08 12.33
N ARG A 372 -12.54 -4.76 13.10
CA ARG A 372 -11.40 -5.66 13.28
C ARG A 372 -11.80 -7.01 13.86
N ALA A 373 -12.58 -7.00 14.93
CA ALA A 373 -13.05 -8.24 15.55
C ALA A 373 -13.90 -9.09 14.59
N GLN A 374 -14.64 -8.48 13.67
CA GLN A 374 -15.35 -9.20 12.61
C GLN A 374 -14.37 -9.82 11.60
N VAL A 375 -13.35 -9.06 11.18
CA VAL A 375 -12.32 -9.54 10.24
C VAL A 375 -11.51 -10.70 10.83
N GLU A 376 -11.11 -10.61 12.10
CA GLU A 376 -10.42 -11.70 12.79
C GLU A 376 -11.24 -12.99 12.80
N ARG A 377 -12.55 -12.89 13.00
CA ARG A 377 -13.45 -14.06 12.90
C ARG A 377 -13.47 -14.63 11.48
N VAL A 378 -13.59 -13.77 10.45
CA VAL A 378 -13.55 -14.21 9.04
C VAL A 378 -12.24 -14.95 8.73
N ILE A 379 -11.11 -14.41 9.16
CA ILE A 379 -9.80 -15.09 9.00
C ILE A 379 -9.79 -16.46 9.69
N ALA A 380 -10.25 -16.51 10.93
CA ALA A 380 -10.28 -17.75 11.71
C ALA A 380 -11.19 -18.80 11.05
N GLU A 381 -12.37 -18.42 10.62
CA GLU A 381 -13.34 -19.33 9.97
C GLU A 381 -12.84 -19.83 8.62
N GLU A 382 -12.27 -18.95 7.79
CA GLU A 382 -11.69 -19.35 6.49
C GLU A 382 -10.48 -20.27 6.70
N THR A 383 -9.66 -20.00 7.71
CA THR A 383 -8.55 -20.90 8.09
C THR A 383 -9.04 -22.25 8.53
N CYS A 384 -10.09 -22.31 9.35
CA CYS A 384 -10.73 -23.57 9.76
C CYS A 384 -11.33 -24.33 8.57
N ARG A 385 -11.99 -23.62 7.64
CA ARG A 385 -12.55 -24.21 6.42
C ARG A 385 -11.47 -24.82 5.53
N ILE A 386 -10.36 -24.16 5.34
CA ILE A 386 -9.22 -24.67 4.57
C ILE A 386 -8.62 -25.90 5.27
N ALA A 387 -8.40 -25.84 6.58
CA ALA A 387 -7.88 -26.95 7.34
C ALA A 387 -8.80 -28.19 7.28
N ALA A 388 -10.12 -27.99 7.40
CA ALA A 388 -11.10 -29.05 7.25
C ALA A 388 -11.08 -29.68 5.84
N HIS A 389 -10.92 -28.85 4.80
CA HIS A 389 -10.83 -29.31 3.41
C HIS A 389 -9.57 -30.14 3.17
N LEU A 390 -8.43 -29.72 3.71
CA LEU A 390 -7.17 -30.46 3.65
C LEU A 390 -7.29 -31.80 4.41
N THR A 391 -7.89 -31.80 5.60
CA THR A 391 -8.08 -33.01 6.42
C THR A 391 -9.01 -34.00 5.72
N ASN A 392 -10.10 -33.53 5.12
CA ASN A 392 -11.04 -34.38 4.38
C ASN A 392 -10.40 -34.99 3.12
N ASN A 393 -9.53 -34.27 2.44
CA ASN A 393 -8.79 -34.79 1.29
C ASN A 393 -7.77 -35.85 1.69
N ILE A 394 -7.22 -35.79 2.89
CA ILE A 394 -6.32 -36.83 3.45
C ILE A 394 -7.12 -38.06 3.92
N THR A 395 -8.33 -37.84 4.43
CA THR A 395 -9.17 -38.91 4.99
C THR A 395 -10.22 -39.47 4.03
N SER A 396 -10.40 -38.90 2.84
CA SER A 396 -11.45 -39.25 1.88
C SER A 396 -11.20 -40.53 1.08
N SER A 397 -10.72 -41.58 1.75
CA SER A 397 -11.07 -42.98 1.35
C SER A 397 -12.32 -43.49 2.11
N GLY A 398 -13.09 -42.62 2.74
CA GLY A 398 -14.28 -43.02 3.51
C GLY A 398 -15.38 -41.94 3.48
N ASN A 399 -16.55 -42.34 3.00
CA ASN A 399 -17.80 -41.61 3.00
C ASN A 399 -18.06 -40.81 4.30
N GLY A 400 -17.87 -39.51 4.26
CA GLY A 400 -18.21 -38.63 5.37
C GLY A 400 -18.73 -37.31 4.81
N GLY A 401 -20.04 -37.10 4.88
CA GLY A 401 -20.66 -35.82 4.51
C GLY A 401 -20.11 -34.70 5.36
N VAL A 402 -19.75 -33.58 4.72
CA VAL A 402 -19.41 -32.33 5.39
C VAL A 402 -20.68 -31.83 6.09
N ASP A 403 -20.59 -31.63 7.39
CA ASP A 403 -21.63 -30.99 8.17
C ASP A 403 -21.67 -29.51 7.75
N GLN A 404 -22.69 -29.13 6.97
CA GLN A 404 -22.86 -27.77 6.43
C GLN A 404 -23.42 -26.79 7.47
N ASN A 405 -23.52 -27.19 8.72
CA ASN A 405 -24.12 -26.40 9.80
C ASN A 405 -23.08 -25.75 10.72
N SER A 406 -22.10 -25.05 10.20
CA SER A 406 -21.54 -23.96 10.97
C SER A 406 -22.43 -22.72 10.71
N GLU A 407 -23.25 -22.36 11.68
CA GLU A 407 -24.05 -21.14 11.66
C GLU A 407 -23.10 -19.92 11.57
N TYR A 408 -22.81 -19.51 10.34
CA TYR A 408 -22.10 -18.28 10.07
C TYR A 408 -23.12 -17.14 9.96
N GLU A 409 -23.17 -16.26 10.94
CA GLU A 409 -24.06 -15.09 10.96
C GLU A 409 -23.57 -13.91 10.07
N GLY A 410 -22.58 -14.11 9.24
CA GLY A 410 -22.00 -13.03 8.41
C GLY A 410 -22.53 -13.00 7.00
N LYS A 411 -23.64 -12.30 6.75
CA LYS A 411 -24.22 -12.11 5.40
C LYS A 411 -23.21 -11.60 4.36
N ASP A 412 -22.22 -10.80 4.78
CA ASP A 412 -21.24 -10.19 3.87
C ASP A 412 -20.22 -11.20 3.32
N TYR A 413 -19.88 -12.22 4.10
CA TYR A 413 -19.01 -13.31 3.66
C TYR A 413 -19.66 -14.17 2.59
N GLU A 414 -20.95 -14.52 2.79
CA GLU A 414 -21.73 -15.27 1.80
C GLU A 414 -21.84 -14.48 0.48
N HIS A 415 -22.09 -13.17 0.54
CA HIS A 415 -22.15 -12.33 -0.64
C HIS A 415 -20.82 -12.23 -1.39
N ALA A 416 -19.70 -12.10 -0.70
CA ALA A 416 -18.38 -12.07 -1.33
C ALA A 416 -18.06 -13.41 -2.01
N ALA A 417 -18.43 -14.54 -1.40
CA ALA A 417 -18.27 -15.86 -2.00
C ALA A 417 -19.16 -16.04 -3.23
N ASP A 418 -20.42 -15.57 -3.18
CA ASP A 418 -21.36 -15.61 -4.30
C ASP A 418 -20.90 -14.74 -5.47
N ASP A 419 -20.34 -13.56 -5.21
CA ASP A 419 -19.81 -12.67 -6.24
C ASP A 419 -18.61 -13.31 -6.95
N ILE A 420 -17.67 -13.92 -6.21
CA ILE A 420 -16.54 -14.66 -6.78
C ILE A 420 -17.05 -15.83 -7.64
N GLU A 421 -18.03 -16.58 -7.14
CA GLU A 421 -18.61 -17.72 -7.85
C GLU A 421 -19.30 -17.29 -9.14
N ARG A 422 -20.02 -16.17 -9.12
CA ARG A 422 -20.68 -15.56 -10.29
C ARG A 422 -19.65 -15.11 -11.34
N LEU A 423 -18.59 -14.40 -10.91
CA LEU A 423 -17.54 -13.94 -11.81
C LEU A 423 -16.76 -15.10 -12.44
N LEU A 424 -16.42 -16.14 -11.65
CA LEU A 424 -15.78 -17.35 -12.17
C LEU A 424 -16.63 -18.09 -13.19
N SER A 425 -17.96 -18.17 -12.94
CA SER A 425 -18.88 -18.81 -13.87
C SER A 425 -18.97 -18.02 -15.17
N SER A 426 -19.06 -16.70 -15.10
CA SER A 426 -19.06 -15.81 -16.28
C SER A 426 -17.79 -15.97 -17.13
N MET A 427 -16.62 -15.99 -16.50
CA MET A 427 -15.34 -16.18 -17.17
C MET A 427 -15.23 -17.57 -17.83
N ALA A 428 -15.69 -18.62 -17.16
CA ALA A 428 -15.69 -19.97 -17.72
C ALA A 428 -16.66 -20.11 -18.89
N GLU A 429 -17.81 -19.44 -18.84
CA GLU A 429 -18.79 -19.38 -19.93
C GLU A 429 -18.20 -18.64 -21.15
N GLU A 430 -17.57 -17.49 -20.93
CA GLU A 430 -16.91 -16.72 -21.99
C GLU A 430 -15.84 -17.56 -22.69
N LYS A 431 -14.92 -18.17 -21.94
CA LYS A 431 -13.86 -19.04 -22.47
C LYS A 431 -14.40 -20.21 -23.29
N VAL A 432 -15.42 -20.90 -22.79
CA VAL A 432 -16.04 -22.02 -23.52
C VAL A 432 -16.79 -21.55 -24.77
N THR A 433 -17.36 -20.36 -24.73
CA THR A 433 -18.04 -19.76 -25.89
C THR A 433 -17.03 -19.43 -26.99
N GLU A 434 -15.89 -18.81 -26.65
CA GLU A 434 -14.80 -18.54 -27.58
C GLU A 434 -14.26 -19.83 -28.22
N GLU A 435 -14.00 -20.86 -27.41
CA GLU A 435 -13.54 -22.19 -27.91
C GLU A 435 -14.54 -22.79 -28.90
N LEU A 436 -15.86 -22.68 -28.61
CA LEU A 436 -16.90 -23.21 -29.54
C LEU A 436 -17.04 -22.39 -30.81
N GLU A 437 -16.82 -21.08 -30.76
CA GLU A 437 -16.82 -20.20 -31.93
C GLU A 437 -15.60 -20.50 -32.83
N GLU A 438 -14.43 -20.74 -32.26
CA GLU A 438 -13.25 -21.17 -32.98
C GLU A 438 -13.46 -22.52 -33.65
N GLU A 439 -13.94 -23.54 -32.93
CA GLU A 439 -14.25 -24.88 -33.47
C GLU A 439 -15.25 -24.76 -34.62
N LEU A 440 -16.29 -23.92 -34.51
CA LEU A 440 -17.27 -23.72 -35.57
C LEU A 440 -16.68 -23.04 -36.80
N SER A 441 -15.80 -22.06 -36.59
CA SER A 441 -15.09 -21.36 -37.67
C SER A 441 -14.16 -22.30 -38.44
N GLU A 442 -13.46 -23.18 -37.74
CA GLU A 442 -12.61 -24.20 -38.34
C GLU A 442 -13.43 -25.23 -39.17
N GLU A 443 -14.54 -25.76 -38.59
CA GLU A 443 -15.44 -26.68 -39.32
C GLU A 443 -16.02 -26.03 -40.58
N LEU A 444 -16.39 -24.75 -40.52
CA LEU A 444 -16.87 -24.03 -41.71
C LEU A 444 -15.76 -23.83 -42.75
N SER A 445 -14.56 -23.52 -42.36
CA SER A 445 -13.42 -23.33 -43.24
C SER A 445 -13.04 -24.64 -43.98
N GLU A 446 -13.08 -25.76 -43.24
CA GLU A 446 -12.86 -27.09 -43.83
C GLU A 446 -13.94 -27.49 -44.82
N LEU A 447 -15.20 -27.19 -44.52
CA LEU A 447 -16.34 -27.40 -45.42
C LEU A 447 -16.17 -26.62 -46.73
N PHE A 448 -15.85 -25.34 -46.66
CA PHE A 448 -15.60 -24.48 -47.83
C PHE A 448 -14.37 -24.94 -48.63
N ALA A 449 -13.31 -25.44 -47.99
CA ALA A 449 -12.13 -25.96 -48.67
C ALA A 449 -12.40 -27.31 -49.35
N SER A 450 -13.39 -28.08 -48.91
CA SER A 450 -13.76 -29.36 -49.50
C SER A 450 -14.76 -29.24 -50.65
N GLU A 451 -15.39 -28.09 -50.87
CA GLU A 451 -16.32 -27.81 -51.96
C GLU A 451 -15.65 -27.12 -53.18
N LEU A 452 -14.37 -26.72 -53.07
CA LEU A 452 -13.54 -26.18 -54.11
C LEU A 452 -12.63 -27.28 -54.72
#